data_d27cdc02a1803fa15285d25ce40f594f
#
_entry.id   d27cdc02a1803fa15285d25ce40f594f
#
_cell.length_a   1.000
_cell.length_b   1.000
_cell.length_c   1.000
_cell.angle_alpha   90.00
_cell.angle_beta   90.00
_cell.angle_gamma   90.00
#
_symmetry.space_group_name_H-M   'P 1'
#
loop_
_entity.id
_entity.type
_entity.pdbx_description
1 polymer ?
#
loop_
_entity_poly.entity_id
_entity_poly.type
_entity_poly.pdbx_seq_one_letter_code
_entity_poly.pdbx_strand_id
1 'polypeptide(L)' 'MIVWHVTTRKKLERYYRSGGILPPVRAWKTIDEAVRFSKQTGRKVILRLKFPPHAEQLPGHKGMALVLHEKYKLTSF' A
#
# COMPACT_ATOMS: atom_id res chain seq x y z
N MET A 1 7.11 0.65 10.65
CA MET A 1 7.63 1.38 9.47
C MET A 1 6.46 1.98 8.71
N ILE A 2 6.55 3.27 8.42
CA ILE A 2 5.50 3.95 7.65
C ILE A 2 5.74 3.73 6.17
N VAL A 3 4.69 3.31 5.48
CA VAL A 3 4.72 3.04 4.04
C VAL A 3 3.49 3.64 3.37
N TRP A 4 3.50 3.68 2.04
CA TRP A 4 2.48 4.35 1.25
C TRP A 4 1.90 3.37 0.23
N HIS A 5 0.62 3.07 0.37
CA HIS A 5 -0.10 2.14 -0.50
C HIS A 5 -0.93 2.91 -1.52
N VAL A 6 -0.73 2.60 -2.79
CA VAL A 6 -1.43 3.27 -3.89
C VAL A 6 -2.58 2.39 -4.36
N THR A 7 -3.77 2.96 -4.40
CA THR A 7 -4.97 2.20 -4.74
C THR A 7 -5.99 3.09 -5.46
N THR A 8 -7.16 2.55 -5.73
CA THR A 8 -8.28 3.27 -6.33
C THR A 8 -9.37 3.47 -5.29
N ARG A 9 -10.28 4.43 -5.55
CA ARG A 9 -11.42 4.65 -4.67
C ARG A 9 -12.30 3.41 -4.56
N LYS A 10 -12.50 2.72 -5.66
CA LYS A 10 -13.29 1.48 -5.69
C LYS A 10 -12.70 0.39 -4.81
N LYS A 11 -11.37 0.22 -4.87
CA LYS A 11 -10.67 -0.74 -4.01
C LYS A 11 -10.70 -0.30 -2.55
N LEU A 12 -10.58 0.99 -2.30
CA LEU A 12 -10.66 1.53 -0.95
C LEU A 12 -12.01 1.19 -0.28
N GLU A 13 -13.10 1.33 -1.02
CA GLU A 13 -14.42 0.95 -0.53
C GLU A 13 -14.48 -0.55 -0.17
N ARG A 14 -13.87 -1.41 -0.97
CA ARG A 14 -13.75 -2.83 -0.66
C ARG A 14 -12.96 -3.07 0.61
N TYR A 15 -11.87 -2.34 0.79
CA TYR A 15 -11.05 -2.46 2.00
C TYR A 15 -11.86 -2.16 3.26
N TYR A 16 -12.66 -1.11 3.22
CA TYR A 16 -13.53 -0.77 4.35
C TYR A 16 -14.60 -1.83 4.62
N ARG A 17 -15.20 -2.37 3.57
CA ARG A 17 -16.21 -3.42 3.72
C ARG A 17 -15.64 -4.71 4.31
N SER A 18 -14.45 -5.08 3.90
CA SER A 18 -13.81 -6.32 4.36
C SER A 18 -12.99 -6.14 5.64
N GLY A 19 -12.86 -4.92 6.13
CA GLY A 19 -12.09 -4.62 7.34
C GLY A 19 -10.59 -4.55 7.12
N GLY A 20 -10.12 -4.54 5.87
CA GLY A 20 -8.71 -4.45 5.60
C GLY A 20 -8.32 -4.71 4.16
N ILE A 21 -7.02 -4.79 3.94
CA ILE A 21 -6.42 -5.03 2.62
C ILE A 21 -5.95 -6.48 2.58
N LEU A 22 -6.44 -7.23 1.59
CA LEU A 22 -6.04 -8.64 1.43
C LEU A 22 -4.63 -8.76 0.86
N PRO A 23 -3.86 -9.77 1.29
CA PRO A 23 -2.51 -9.96 0.79
C PRO A 23 -2.50 -10.42 -0.67
N PRO A 24 -1.43 -10.15 -1.41
CA PRO A 24 -0.26 -9.36 -0.99
C PRO A 24 -0.55 -7.86 -0.97
N VAL A 25 -0.14 -7.20 0.10
CA VAL A 25 -0.30 -5.75 0.25
C VAL A 25 1.00 -5.07 -0.17
N ARG A 26 0.97 -4.35 -1.28
CA ARG A 26 2.14 -3.64 -1.81
C ARG A 26 2.13 -2.18 -1.37
N ALA A 27 3.29 -1.68 -1.01
CA ALA A 27 3.43 -0.30 -0.59
C ALA A 27 4.82 0.24 -0.93
N TRP A 28 4.96 1.56 -0.88
CA TRP A 28 6.20 2.25 -1.17
C TRP A 28 6.79 2.82 0.11
N LYS A 29 8.10 2.80 0.20
CA LYS A 29 8.81 3.29 1.37
C LYS A 29 8.71 4.81 1.53
N THR A 30 8.62 5.54 0.43
CA THR A 30 8.52 7.00 0.45
C THR A 30 7.26 7.46 -0.27
N ILE A 31 6.77 8.63 0.13
CA ILE A 31 5.60 9.22 -0.50
C ILE A 31 5.91 9.63 -1.95
N ASP A 32 7.12 10.05 -2.24
CA ASP A 32 7.51 10.44 -3.60
C ASP A 32 7.40 9.28 -4.58
N GLU A 33 7.82 8.10 -4.16
CA GLU A 33 7.69 6.89 -4.97
C GLU A 33 6.22 6.52 -5.18
N ALA A 34 5.40 6.65 -4.15
CA ALA A 34 3.97 6.39 -4.23
C ALA A 34 3.28 7.36 -5.18
N VAL A 35 3.61 8.64 -5.11
CA VAL A 35 3.07 9.65 -6.02
C VAL A 35 3.46 9.35 -7.46
N ARG A 36 4.70 8.97 -7.69
CA ARG A 36 5.18 8.61 -9.03
C ARG A 36 4.41 7.41 -9.60
N PHE A 37 4.24 6.38 -8.79
CA PHE A 37 3.47 5.20 -9.18
C PHE A 37 2.00 5.55 -9.43
N SER A 38 1.42 6.40 -8.59
CA SER A 38 0.06 6.90 -8.77
C SER A 38 -0.13 7.56 -10.14
N LYS A 39 0.81 8.41 -10.53
CA LYS A 39 0.77 9.09 -11.84
C LYS A 39 0.93 8.11 -13.00
N GLN A 40 1.78 7.11 -12.86
CA GLN A 40 2.02 6.12 -13.91
C GLN A 40 0.82 5.21 -14.13
N THR A 41 0.08 4.89 -13.10
CA THR A 41 -1.02 3.92 -13.17
C THR A 41 -2.40 4.55 -13.22
N GLY A 42 -2.51 5.85 -12.97
CA GLY A 42 -3.79 6.54 -12.87
C GLY A 42 -4.55 6.25 -11.58
N ARG A 43 -3.96 5.53 -10.63
CA ARG A 43 -4.57 5.26 -9.33
C ARG A 43 -4.39 6.48 -8.44
N LYS A 44 -5.49 7.03 -7.94
CA LYS A 44 -5.49 8.36 -7.31
C LYS A 44 -5.50 8.36 -5.79
N VAL A 45 -5.61 7.20 -5.15
CA VAL A 45 -5.69 7.11 -3.69
C VAL A 45 -4.36 6.62 -3.13
N ILE A 46 -3.81 7.36 -2.18
CA ILE A 46 -2.58 6.99 -1.47
C ILE A 46 -2.91 6.88 0.00
N LEU A 47 -2.67 5.69 0.57
CA LEU A 47 -2.94 5.42 1.98
C LEU A 47 -1.62 5.34 2.75
N ARG A 48 -1.57 6.00 3.89
CA ARG A 48 -0.46 5.89 4.82
C ARG A 48 -0.70 4.69 5.72
N LEU A 49 0.18 3.70 5.63
CA LEU A 49 0.07 2.46 6.40
C LEU A 49 1.29 2.27 7.29
N LYS A 50 1.13 1.45 8.30
CA LYS A 50 2.24 1.06 9.16
C LYS A 50 2.49 -0.44 8.98
N PHE A 51 3.58 -0.78 8.30
CA PHE A 51 3.97 -2.17 8.11
C PHE A 51 4.85 -2.66 9.25
N PRO A 52 4.75 -3.96 9.59
CA PRO A 52 5.69 -4.57 10.52
C PRO A 52 7.07 -4.70 9.88
N PRO A 53 8.15 -4.82 10.69
CA PRO A 53 9.50 -4.90 10.16
C PRO A 53 9.79 -6.15 9.32
N HIS A 54 8.95 -7.17 9.39
CA HIS A 54 9.12 -8.40 8.59
C HIS A 54 8.55 -8.29 7.17
N ALA A 55 8.00 -7.13 6.79
CA ALA A 55 7.51 -6.96 5.43
C ALA A 55 8.65 -7.14 4.42
N GLU A 56 8.37 -7.88 3.34
CA GLU A 56 9.36 -8.22 2.34
C GLU A 56 9.69 -7.03 1.44
N GLN A 57 10.97 -6.79 1.21
CA GLN A 57 11.42 -5.81 0.23
C GLN A 57 11.55 -6.49 -1.13
N LEU A 58 11.01 -5.84 -2.17
CA LEU A 58 11.12 -6.33 -3.54
C LEU A 58 12.25 -5.57 -4.25
N PRO A 59 13.40 -6.22 -4.49
CA PRO A 59 14.48 -5.60 -5.23
C PRO A 59 14.11 -5.47 -6.71
N GLY A 60 14.69 -4.49 -7.39
CA GLY A 60 14.57 -4.34 -8.85
C GLY A 60 13.49 -3.40 -9.33
N HIS A 61 12.60 -2.93 -8.48
CA HIS A 61 11.70 -1.83 -8.83
C HIS A 61 12.39 -0.49 -8.56
N LYS A 62 12.07 0.50 -9.36
CA LYS A 62 12.55 1.87 -9.11
C LYS A 62 12.03 2.33 -7.77
N GLY A 63 12.91 2.39 -6.78
CA GLY A 63 12.53 2.58 -5.42
C GLY A 63 12.20 1.24 -4.74
N MET A 64 12.03 1.25 -3.44
CA MET A 64 11.78 0.05 -2.68
C MET A 64 10.29 -0.17 -2.48
N ALA A 65 9.75 -1.10 -3.25
CA ALA A 65 8.42 -1.63 -2.99
C ALA A 65 8.51 -2.62 -1.83
N LEU A 66 7.54 -2.55 -0.94
CA LEU A 66 7.42 -3.45 0.20
C LEU A 66 6.15 -4.28 0.04
N VAL A 67 6.22 -5.55 0.40
CA VAL A 67 5.06 -6.45 0.32
C VAL A 67 4.81 -7.08 1.67
N LEU A 68 3.57 -6.98 2.11
CA LEU A 68 3.10 -7.68 3.31
C LEU A 68 2.25 -8.87 2.86
N HIS A 69 2.62 -10.06 3.30
CA HIS A 69 1.95 -11.31 2.91
C HIS A 69 0.84 -11.74 3.88
N GLU A 70 0.34 -10.81 4.65
CA GLU A 70 -0.78 -11.03 5.56
C GLU A 70 -1.79 -9.91 5.41
N LYS A 71 -3.03 -10.13 5.83
CA LYS A 71 -4.08 -9.11 5.75
C LYS A 71 -3.69 -7.90 6.59
N TYR A 72 -3.77 -6.72 5.99
CA TYR A 72 -3.58 -5.47 6.71
C TYR A 72 -4.93 -4.98 7.22
N LYS A 73 -5.12 -5.01 8.53
CA LYS A 73 -6.38 -4.57 9.14
C LYS A 73 -6.45 -3.04 9.14
N LEU A 74 -7.54 -2.51 8.60
CA LEU A 74 -7.83 -1.09 8.69
C LEU A 74 -8.65 -0.86 9.96
N THR A 75 -8.13 -0.01 10.83
CA THR A 75 -8.89 0.41 12.01
C THR A 75 -9.97 1.38 11.57
N SER A 76 -11.16 1.21 12.10
CA SER A 76 -12.25 2.13 11.86
C SER A 76 -11.92 3.49 12.47
N PHE A 77 -12.27 4.51 11.76
CA PHE A 77 -12.04 5.88 12.20
C PHE A 77 -13.26 6.43 12.92
#